data_ebcd5744d3cfca763997213adf45e252
#
_entry.id   ebcd5744d3cfca763997213adf45e252
#
_cell.length_a   1.000
_cell.length_b   1.000
_cell.length_c   1.000
_cell.angle_alpha   90.00
_cell.angle_beta   90.00
_cell.angle_gamma   90.00
#
_symmetry.space_group_name_H-M   'P 1'
#
loop_
_entity.id
_entity.type
_entity.pdbx_description
1 polymer ?
#
loop_
_entity_poly.entity_id
_entity_poly.type
_entity_poly.pdbx_seq_one_letter_code
_entity_poly.pdbx_strand_id
1 'polypeptide(L)'
;MAGFLSMPAFRVALRLAVIAGATLGLLFVARELPAQRRGGRPQPILPNVPYDGRITWVRIKYLMPDFSFSRRDEPWAHDYPRGERNFTKILSELSTTRIRVDASNILTLDDPALGRYPIAYMAEPGFWRPNDAEVLGLRKYLSKGGFIIFDDFAGEHWFNFESQMLRVFPSLRAVPMELSHPIFDSFYRIATLDYRHPYYGYKSAFYGYFEDNDPKKRLLAIVNYNNDLSDYWEFSDVGMYPLDMSNEAYKLGINYFVYALTR
;
A
#
# COMPACT_ATOMS: atom_id res chain seq x y z
N MET A 1 12.43 46.96 -58.69
CA MET A 1 13.52 46.63 -57.74
C MET A 1 12.92 45.89 -56.57
N ALA A 2 13.02 44.57 -56.62
CA ALA A 2 12.52 43.70 -55.52
C ALA A 2 13.70 43.30 -54.65
N GLY A 3 13.72 43.78 -53.41
CA GLY A 3 14.76 43.51 -52.44
C GLY A 3 14.70 42.07 -51.92
N PHE A 4 15.75 41.30 -52.19
CA PHE A 4 15.97 39.98 -51.62
C PHE A 4 16.28 40.13 -50.13
N LEU A 5 15.37 39.70 -49.27
CA LEU A 5 15.70 39.46 -47.86
C LEU A 5 16.68 38.32 -47.75
N SER A 6 17.84 38.54 -47.12
CA SER A 6 18.92 37.62 -47.05
C SER A 6 18.55 36.31 -46.28
N MET A 7 18.87 35.14 -46.86
CA MET A 7 18.63 33.81 -46.32
C MET A 7 19.01 33.56 -44.85
N PRO A 8 20.02 34.22 -44.27
CA PRO A 8 20.35 33.99 -42.85
C PRO A 8 19.31 34.50 -41.87
N ALA A 9 18.63 35.62 -42.13
CA ALA A 9 17.60 36.17 -41.23
C ALA A 9 16.36 35.28 -41.13
N PHE A 10 15.94 34.63 -42.23
CA PHE A 10 14.84 33.74 -42.25
C PHE A 10 15.11 32.43 -41.44
N ARG A 11 16.33 31.90 -41.52
CA ARG A 11 16.76 30.72 -40.75
C ARG A 11 16.83 30.99 -39.25
N VAL A 12 17.23 32.16 -38.83
CA VAL A 12 17.23 32.54 -37.40
C VAL A 12 15.84 32.74 -36.87
N ALA A 13 14.95 33.40 -37.63
CA ALA A 13 13.56 33.58 -37.24
C ALA A 13 12.80 32.24 -37.11
N LEU A 14 13.02 31.31 -38.05
CA LEU A 14 12.44 29.97 -38.00
C LEU A 14 12.93 29.14 -36.80
N ARG A 15 14.22 29.22 -36.45
CA ARG A 15 14.77 28.55 -35.26
C ARG A 15 14.22 29.12 -33.97
N LEU A 16 14.07 30.42 -33.84
CA LEU A 16 13.48 31.08 -32.69
C LEU A 16 11.99 30.76 -32.53
N ALA A 17 11.25 30.64 -33.63
CA ALA A 17 9.85 30.23 -33.62
C ALA A 17 9.67 28.77 -33.18
N VAL A 18 10.56 27.86 -33.61
CA VAL A 18 10.56 26.44 -33.20
C VAL A 18 10.91 26.29 -31.72
N ILE A 19 11.90 27.05 -31.22
CA ILE A 19 12.27 27.01 -29.80
C ILE A 19 11.16 27.62 -28.94
N ALA A 20 10.52 28.70 -29.36
CA ALA A 20 9.39 29.29 -28.65
C ALA A 20 8.16 28.36 -28.65
N GLY A 21 7.89 27.67 -29.75
CA GLY A 21 6.84 26.68 -29.85
C GLY A 21 7.07 25.46 -28.95
N ALA A 22 8.32 24.97 -28.89
CA ALA A 22 8.69 23.84 -28.03
C ALA A 22 8.64 24.19 -26.53
N THR A 23 9.05 25.43 -26.16
CA THR A 23 8.96 25.91 -24.77
C THR A 23 7.52 26.18 -24.34
N LEU A 24 6.65 26.72 -25.23
CA LEU A 24 5.23 26.85 -24.94
C LEU A 24 4.55 25.47 -24.83
N GLY A 25 4.89 24.51 -25.68
CA GLY A 25 4.38 23.14 -25.62
C GLY A 25 4.77 22.45 -24.30
N LEU A 26 6.03 22.60 -23.86
CA LEU A 26 6.50 22.08 -22.56
C LEU A 26 5.83 22.77 -21.36
N LEU A 27 5.55 24.06 -21.44
CA LEU A 27 4.82 24.79 -20.40
C LEU A 27 3.34 24.43 -20.38
N PHE A 28 2.72 24.07 -21.51
CA PHE A 28 1.35 23.57 -21.56
C PHE A 28 1.23 22.13 -21.04
N VAL A 29 2.18 21.24 -21.37
CA VAL A 29 2.22 19.88 -20.83
C VAL A 29 2.53 19.90 -19.33
N ALA A 30 3.39 20.81 -18.85
CA ALA A 30 3.64 20.99 -17.41
C ALA A 30 2.43 21.58 -16.65
N ARG A 31 1.45 22.20 -17.34
CA ARG A 31 0.25 22.76 -16.72
C ARG A 31 -0.91 21.76 -16.61
N GLU A 32 -0.85 20.68 -17.38
CA GLU A 32 -1.86 19.60 -17.37
C GLU A 32 -1.42 18.34 -16.63
N LEU A 33 -0.19 18.29 -16.09
CA LEU A 33 0.07 17.36 -15.03
C LEU A 33 -0.73 17.87 -13.83
N PRO A 34 -1.82 17.19 -13.41
CA PRO A 34 -2.39 17.51 -12.12
C PRO A 34 -1.24 17.36 -11.14
N ALA A 35 -0.77 18.47 -10.56
CA ALA A 35 -0.05 18.41 -9.33
C ALA A 35 -1.01 17.71 -8.39
N GLN A 36 -0.88 16.40 -8.28
CA GLN A 36 -1.53 15.64 -7.22
C GLN A 36 -0.93 16.18 -5.93
N ARG A 37 -1.52 17.30 -5.50
CA ARG A 37 -1.40 17.71 -4.12
C ARG A 37 -1.89 16.49 -3.33
N ARG A 38 -1.02 15.90 -2.55
CA ARG A 38 -1.37 15.16 -1.36
C ARG A 38 -2.34 16.04 -0.56
N GLY A 39 -3.61 16.00 -0.87
CA GLY A 39 -4.60 16.94 -0.35
C GLY A 39 -5.89 16.82 -1.12
N GLY A 40 -6.21 15.64 -1.63
CA GLY A 40 -7.56 15.29 -2.02
C GLY A 40 -8.49 15.55 -0.83
N ARG A 41 -9.75 15.92 -1.07
CA ARG A 41 -10.76 15.96 0.00
C ARG A 41 -10.73 14.58 0.67
N PRO A 42 -10.76 14.50 2.02
CA PRO A 42 -10.87 13.22 2.71
C PRO A 42 -12.01 12.44 2.07
N GLN A 43 -11.73 11.23 1.64
CA GLN A 43 -12.78 10.38 1.10
C GLN A 43 -13.75 10.07 2.24
N PRO A 44 -15.07 10.10 1.99
CA PRO A 44 -16.02 9.76 3.02
C PRO A 44 -15.79 8.31 3.45
N ILE A 45 -15.67 8.10 4.75
CA ILE A 45 -15.63 6.74 5.33
C ILE A 45 -16.98 6.09 5.03
N LEU A 46 -16.94 5.00 4.29
CA LEU A 46 -18.13 4.22 3.97
C LEU A 46 -18.56 3.40 5.18
N PRO A 47 -19.86 3.18 5.39
CA PRO A 47 -20.36 2.32 6.46
C PRO A 47 -19.83 0.89 6.33
N ASN A 48 -19.47 0.27 7.46
CA ASN A 48 -19.13 -1.13 7.51
C ASN A 48 -20.32 -2.00 7.07
N VAL A 49 -20.01 -3.07 6.36
CA VAL A 49 -21.01 -4.04 5.93
C VAL A 49 -21.07 -5.25 6.86
N PRO A 50 -22.25 -5.84 7.10
CA PRO A 50 -22.37 -7.06 7.89
C PRO A 50 -21.57 -8.22 7.29
N TYR A 51 -21.04 -9.08 8.14
CA TYR A 51 -20.43 -10.34 7.71
C TYR A 51 -21.48 -11.28 7.13
N ASP A 52 -21.28 -11.70 5.89
CA ASP A 52 -22.17 -12.57 5.13
C ASP A 52 -21.48 -13.83 4.58
N GLY A 53 -20.31 -14.16 5.12
CA GLY A 53 -19.50 -15.31 4.68
C GLY A 53 -18.61 -15.04 3.48
N ARG A 54 -18.69 -13.85 2.86
CA ARG A 54 -17.74 -13.43 1.83
C ARG A 54 -16.45 -12.92 2.49
N ILE A 55 -15.33 -13.11 1.82
CA ILE A 55 -14.08 -12.43 2.19
C ILE A 55 -14.30 -10.95 1.99
N THR A 56 -14.06 -10.17 3.03
CA THR A 56 -14.18 -8.72 3.02
C THR A 56 -12.83 -8.12 3.41
N TRP A 57 -12.38 -7.13 2.65
CA TRP A 57 -11.19 -6.36 3.04
C TRP A 57 -11.45 -5.69 4.38
N VAL A 58 -10.53 -5.83 5.31
CA VAL A 58 -10.58 -5.18 6.63
C VAL A 58 -9.36 -4.30 6.79
N ARG A 59 -9.61 -3.00 6.86
CA ARG A 59 -8.61 -1.98 7.17
C ARG A 59 -8.63 -1.69 8.67
N ILE A 60 -7.46 -1.64 9.27
CA ILE A 60 -7.33 -1.31 10.69
C ILE A 60 -7.23 0.19 10.86
N LYS A 61 -8.22 0.75 11.58
CA LYS A 61 -8.14 2.09 12.15
C LYS A 61 -7.47 2.01 13.50
N TYR A 62 -6.46 2.86 13.72
CA TYR A 62 -5.68 2.87 14.95
C TYR A 62 -5.58 4.27 15.54
N LEU A 63 -5.21 4.35 16.81
CA LEU A 63 -4.95 5.58 17.51
C LEU A 63 -3.61 6.19 17.08
N MET A 64 -3.59 7.50 16.95
CA MET A 64 -2.44 8.31 16.57
C MET A 64 -2.13 9.36 17.63
N PRO A 65 -0.90 9.87 17.71
CA PRO A 65 -0.58 11.04 18.55
C PRO A 65 -1.37 12.27 18.09
N ASP A 66 -1.88 13.06 19.03
CA ASP A 66 -2.72 14.23 18.78
C ASP A 66 -2.06 15.38 17.98
N PHE A 67 -0.76 15.30 17.68
CA PHE A 67 0.05 16.47 17.32
C PHE A 67 0.34 16.66 15.84
N SER A 68 0.03 15.70 14.95
CA SER A 68 0.76 15.67 13.68
C SER A 68 -0.07 15.88 12.43
N PHE A 69 -1.36 15.63 12.46
CA PHE A 69 -2.12 15.58 11.22
C PHE A 69 -3.34 16.48 11.28
N SER A 70 -3.52 17.24 10.22
CA SER A 70 -4.84 17.86 10.00
C SER A 70 -5.84 16.70 9.91
N ARG A 71 -7.07 16.89 10.39
CA ARG A 71 -8.18 15.92 10.24
C ARG A 71 -8.43 15.46 8.78
N ARG A 72 -7.57 15.88 7.85
CA ARG A 72 -7.68 15.61 6.42
C ARG A 72 -6.77 14.50 5.93
N ASP A 73 -5.86 14.00 6.79
CA ASP A 73 -4.79 13.10 6.35
C ASP A 73 -4.48 12.12 7.49
N GLU A 74 -5.43 11.23 7.74
CA GLU A 74 -5.26 10.19 8.77
C GLU A 74 -4.42 9.04 8.17
N PRO A 75 -3.21 8.75 8.68
CA PRO A 75 -2.31 7.75 8.10
C PRO A 75 -2.94 6.36 7.89
N TRP A 76 -3.79 5.91 8.82
CA TRP A 76 -4.49 4.64 8.67
C TRP A 76 -5.43 4.61 7.45
N ALA A 77 -5.82 5.77 6.90
CA ALA A 77 -6.75 5.92 5.80
C ALA A 77 -6.07 6.24 4.45
N HIS A 78 -4.74 6.15 4.36
CA HIS A 78 -4.05 6.30 3.08
C HIS A 78 -4.57 5.25 2.08
N ASP A 79 -4.71 5.67 0.82
CA ASP A 79 -5.19 4.87 -0.32
C ASP A 79 -6.63 4.37 -0.20
N TYR A 80 -7.31 4.71 0.91
CA TYR A 80 -8.72 4.36 1.13
C TYR A 80 -9.65 5.27 0.32
N PRO A 81 -10.69 4.76 -0.30
CA PRO A 81 -11.06 3.35 -0.47
C PRO A 81 -10.59 2.75 -1.80
N ARG A 82 -9.79 3.50 -2.57
CA ARG A 82 -9.46 3.16 -3.96
C ARG A 82 -8.48 1.99 -4.05
N GLY A 83 -7.48 1.96 -3.18
CA GLY A 83 -6.50 0.88 -3.13
C GLY A 83 -7.16 -0.47 -2.94
N GLU A 84 -7.96 -0.63 -1.87
CA GLU A 84 -8.65 -1.89 -1.62
C GLU A 84 -9.72 -2.23 -2.67
N ARG A 85 -10.40 -1.25 -3.24
CA ARG A 85 -11.40 -1.49 -4.31
C ARG A 85 -10.74 -2.03 -5.57
N ASN A 86 -9.65 -1.41 -6.00
CA ASN A 86 -8.89 -1.88 -7.17
C ASN A 86 -8.29 -3.27 -6.91
N PHE A 87 -7.71 -3.47 -5.72
CA PHE A 87 -7.14 -4.75 -5.34
C PHE A 87 -8.19 -5.87 -5.32
N THR A 88 -9.30 -5.67 -4.61
CA THR A 88 -10.35 -6.69 -4.48
C THR A 88 -11.02 -7.00 -5.81
N LYS A 89 -11.16 -6.01 -6.71
CA LYS A 89 -11.64 -6.22 -8.07
C LYS A 89 -10.71 -7.18 -8.83
N ILE A 90 -9.41 -6.91 -8.85
CA ILE A 90 -8.43 -7.78 -9.52
C ILE A 90 -8.44 -9.19 -8.90
N LEU A 91 -8.44 -9.29 -7.58
CA LEU A 91 -8.48 -10.59 -6.90
C LEU A 91 -9.75 -11.38 -7.26
N SER A 92 -10.90 -10.71 -7.42
CA SER A 92 -12.16 -11.35 -7.81
C SER A 92 -12.15 -11.88 -9.25
N GLU A 93 -11.43 -11.23 -10.16
CA GLU A 93 -11.29 -11.65 -11.55
C GLU A 93 -10.30 -12.82 -11.72
N LEU A 94 -9.30 -12.90 -10.84
CA LEU A 94 -8.25 -13.90 -10.91
C LEU A 94 -8.56 -15.19 -10.14
N SER A 95 -9.56 -15.18 -9.28
CA SER A 95 -9.86 -16.30 -8.40
C SER A 95 -11.34 -16.59 -8.32
N THR A 96 -11.69 -17.83 -7.94
CA THR A 96 -13.08 -18.22 -7.62
C THR A 96 -13.49 -17.81 -6.20
N THR A 97 -12.64 -17.06 -5.51
CA THR A 97 -12.87 -16.63 -4.14
C THR A 97 -14.06 -15.67 -4.06
N ARG A 98 -14.97 -15.93 -3.16
CA ARG A 98 -16.09 -15.01 -2.90
C ARG A 98 -15.60 -13.79 -2.13
N ILE A 99 -14.94 -12.87 -2.81
CA ILE A 99 -14.51 -11.61 -2.23
C ILE A 99 -15.54 -10.50 -2.48
N ARG A 100 -15.71 -9.62 -1.50
CA ARG A 100 -16.53 -8.42 -1.63
C ARG A 100 -15.73 -7.33 -2.32
N VAL A 101 -16.21 -6.84 -3.47
CA VAL A 101 -15.56 -5.79 -4.26
C VAL A 101 -16.19 -4.42 -4.10
N ASP A 102 -17.40 -4.37 -3.57
CA ASP A 102 -18.25 -3.19 -3.45
C ASP A 102 -18.10 -2.45 -2.11
N ALA A 103 -17.48 -3.10 -1.13
CA ALA A 103 -17.28 -2.52 0.19
C ALA A 103 -16.09 -3.17 0.93
N SER A 104 -15.49 -2.39 1.82
CA SER A 104 -14.50 -2.82 2.81
C SER A 104 -14.98 -2.44 4.22
N ASN A 105 -14.42 -3.06 5.25
CA ASN A 105 -14.70 -2.72 6.63
C ASN A 105 -13.52 -2.01 7.28
N ILE A 106 -13.81 -1.06 8.14
CA ILE A 106 -12.85 -0.36 8.97
C ILE A 106 -13.12 -0.77 10.42
N LEU A 107 -12.17 -1.46 11.03
CA LEU A 107 -12.27 -1.96 12.41
C LEU A 107 -11.09 -1.49 13.23
N THR A 108 -11.25 -1.41 14.54
CA THR A 108 -10.14 -1.25 15.47
C THR A 108 -9.62 -2.64 15.90
N LEU A 109 -8.42 -2.68 16.46
CA LEU A 109 -7.80 -3.95 16.86
C LEU A 109 -8.51 -4.61 18.05
N ASP A 110 -9.22 -3.84 18.85
CA ASP A 110 -10.03 -4.32 19.98
C ASP A 110 -11.48 -4.65 19.60
N ASP A 111 -11.89 -4.39 18.36
CA ASP A 111 -13.23 -4.75 17.88
C ASP A 111 -13.39 -6.28 17.85
N PRO A 112 -14.36 -6.84 18.58
CA PRO A 112 -14.59 -8.29 18.60
C PRO A 112 -14.99 -8.85 17.23
N ALA A 113 -15.52 -8.03 16.32
CA ALA A 113 -15.87 -8.43 14.97
C ALA A 113 -14.63 -8.78 14.13
N LEU A 114 -13.46 -8.27 14.46
CA LEU A 114 -12.20 -8.53 13.74
C LEU A 114 -11.92 -10.04 13.65
N GLY A 115 -12.24 -10.80 14.68
CA GLY A 115 -12.06 -12.27 14.70
C GLY A 115 -12.90 -13.06 13.67
N ARG A 116 -13.80 -12.41 12.92
CA ARG A 116 -14.58 -13.03 11.83
C ARG A 116 -13.85 -12.97 10.50
N TYR A 117 -12.82 -12.16 10.39
CA TYR A 117 -12.10 -11.89 9.15
C TYR A 117 -10.69 -12.49 9.23
N PRO A 118 -10.33 -13.35 8.27
CA PRO A 118 -9.04 -14.03 8.32
C PRO A 118 -7.85 -13.11 8.07
N ILE A 119 -8.07 -12.01 7.36
CA ILE A 119 -7.02 -11.09 6.90
C ILE A 119 -7.37 -9.66 7.29
N ALA A 120 -6.42 -8.94 7.84
CA ALA A 120 -6.48 -7.51 8.12
C ALA A 120 -5.31 -6.78 7.43
N TYR A 121 -5.50 -5.49 7.17
CA TYR A 121 -4.53 -4.60 6.56
C TYR A 121 -4.35 -3.34 7.40
N MET A 122 -3.12 -2.93 7.61
CA MET A 122 -2.79 -1.70 8.32
C MET A 122 -1.79 -0.87 7.51
N ALA A 123 -2.25 0.30 7.03
CA ALA A 123 -1.39 1.30 6.41
C ALA A 123 -0.65 2.12 7.47
N GLU A 124 0.53 2.61 7.13
CA GLU A 124 1.38 3.51 7.91
C GLU A 124 1.54 3.13 9.40
N PRO A 125 1.85 1.88 9.75
CA PRO A 125 1.96 1.43 11.14
C PRO A 125 3.06 2.16 11.93
N GLY A 126 3.89 2.95 11.26
CA GLY A 126 4.86 3.84 11.89
C GLY A 126 4.23 4.92 12.78
N PHE A 127 2.97 5.25 12.57
CA PHE A 127 2.20 6.21 13.40
C PHE A 127 1.32 5.53 14.46
N TRP A 128 1.25 4.22 14.44
CA TRP A 128 0.41 3.45 15.33
C TRP A 128 0.78 3.62 16.81
N ARG A 129 -0.22 3.92 17.65
CA ARG A 129 -0.10 4.09 19.12
C ARG A 129 -1.25 3.36 19.81
N PRO A 130 -1.19 2.02 19.90
CA PRO A 130 -2.28 1.25 20.49
C PRO A 130 -2.41 1.48 21.99
N ASN A 131 -3.64 1.52 22.45
CA ASN A 131 -3.95 1.31 23.85
C ASN A 131 -3.80 -0.18 24.24
N ASP A 132 -3.94 -0.50 25.52
CA ASP A 132 -3.75 -1.88 25.98
C ASP A 132 -4.84 -2.84 25.49
N ALA A 133 -6.06 -2.36 25.24
CA ALA A 133 -7.13 -3.18 24.66
C ALA A 133 -6.80 -3.56 23.21
N GLU A 134 -6.30 -2.63 22.39
CA GLU A 134 -5.87 -2.88 21.03
C GLU A 134 -4.66 -3.82 20.98
N VAL A 135 -3.69 -3.69 21.90
CA VAL A 135 -2.55 -4.62 22.02
C VAL A 135 -3.04 -6.04 22.30
N LEU A 136 -3.96 -6.20 23.25
CA LEU A 136 -4.56 -7.50 23.57
C LEU A 136 -5.42 -8.02 22.42
N GLY A 137 -6.14 -7.15 21.74
CA GLY A 137 -6.97 -7.49 20.59
C GLY A 137 -6.15 -8.04 19.43
N LEU A 138 -5.07 -7.36 19.04
CA LEU A 138 -4.17 -7.85 17.98
C LEU A 138 -3.51 -9.18 18.37
N ARG A 139 -3.01 -9.28 19.60
CA ARG A 139 -2.44 -10.54 20.10
C ARG A 139 -3.45 -11.69 19.97
N LYS A 140 -4.68 -11.48 20.43
CA LYS A 140 -5.76 -12.45 20.36
C LYS A 140 -6.11 -12.83 18.92
N TYR A 141 -6.22 -11.83 18.04
CA TYR A 141 -6.52 -12.02 16.63
C TYR A 141 -5.47 -12.92 15.95
N LEU A 142 -4.20 -12.56 16.08
CA LEU A 142 -3.10 -13.32 15.48
C LEU A 142 -2.94 -14.72 16.09
N SER A 143 -3.07 -14.85 17.42
CA SER A 143 -2.98 -16.15 18.10
C SER A 143 -4.12 -17.12 17.73
N LYS A 144 -5.25 -16.60 17.26
CA LYS A 144 -6.42 -17.41 16.86
C LYS A 144 -6.51 -17.73 15.37
N GLY A 145 -5.48 -17.43 14.59
CA GLY A 145 -5.44 -17.75 13.17
C GLY A 145 -5.60 -16.55 12.24
N GLY A 146 -5.79 -15.35 12.76
CA GLY A 146 -5.77 -14.12 11.96
C GLY A 146 -4.40 -13.87 11.33
N PHE A 147 -4.40 -13.15 10.23
CA PHE A 147 -3.22 -12.69 9.50
C PHE A 147 -3.31 -11.19 9.27
N ILE A 148 -2.21 -10.45 9.45
CA ILE A 148 -2.18 -9.02 9.19
C ILE A 148 -1.07 -8.65 8.22
N ILE A 149 -1.37 -7.69 7.32
CA ILE A 149 -0.44 -7.08 6.40
C ILE A 149 -0.15 -5.67 6.92
N PHE A 150 1.11 -5.39 7.25
CA PHE A 150 1.62 -4.05 7.56
C PHE A 150 2.29 -3.49 6.31
N ASP A 151 1.90 -2.30 5.89
CA ASP A 151 2.31 -1.70 4.63
C ASP A 151 2.47 -0.18 4.74
N ASP A 152 3.04 0.47 3.75
CA ASP A 152 3.12 1.93 3.60
C ASP A 152 3.88 2.62 4.73
N PHE A 153 5.11 2.20 5.03
CA PHE A 153 5.96 2.92 5.97
C PHE A 153 7.45 2.71 5.69
N ALA A 154 8.27 3.67 6.10
CA ALA A 154 9.68 3.67 5.77
C ALA A 154 10.56 4.34 6.84
N GLY A 155 11.87 4.13 6.77
CA GLY A 155 12.88 4.85 7.55
C GLY A 155 12.64 4.75 9.06
N GLU A 156 12.64 5.88 9.75
CA GLU A 156 12.55 5.94 11.21
C GLU A 156 11.19 5.44 11.78
N HIS A 157 10.18 5.31 10.94
CA HIS A 157 8.89 4.76 11.32
C HIS A 157 8.99 3.31 11.84
N TRP A 158 10.05 2.59 11.44
CA TRP A 158 10.35 1.25 11.94
C TRP A 158 10.45 1.18 13.46
N PHE A 159 11.12 2.14 14.08
CA PHE A 159 11.36 2.10 15.53
C PHE A 159 10.07 2.14 16.34
N ASN A 160 9.10 2.96 15.90
CA ASN A 160 7.80 2.96 16.56
C ASN A 160 7.06 1.64 16.32
N PHE A 161 6.95 1.20 15.07
CA PHE A 161 6.28 -0.04 14.70
C PHE A 161 6.81 -1.23 15.52
N GLU A 162 8.12 -1.43 15.55
CA GLU A 162 8.76 -2.51 16.31
C GLU A 162 8.48 -2.40 17.80
N SER A 163 8.54 -1.19 18.37
CA SER A 163 8.22 -0.95 19.77
C SER A 163 6.79 -1.36 20.12
N GLN A 164 5.81 -1.08 19.24
CA GLN A 164 4.43 -1.50 19.48
C GLN A 164 4.25 -3.01 19.30
N MET A 165 4.91 -3.62 18.33
CA MET A 165 4.88 -5.06 18.14
C MET A 165 5.50 -5.82 19.33
N LEU A 166 6.51 -5.26 19.99
CA LEU A 166 7.04 -5.80 21.24
C LEU A 166 6.02 -5.77 22.40
N ARG A 167 5.09 -4.80 22.42
CA ARG A 167 3.98 -4.83 23.37
C ARG A 167 2.98 -5.93 23.03
N VAL A 168 2.74 -6.16 21.72
CA VAL A 168 1.85 -7.25 21.27
C VAL A 168 2.47 -8.62 21.60
N PHE A 169 3.72 -8.84 21.22
CA PHE A 169 4.45 -10.09 21.45
C PHE A 169 5.86 -9.82 21.98
N PRO A 170 6.07 -9.81 23.29
CA PRO A 170 7.38 -9.50 23.88
C PRO A 170 8.51 -10.42 23.46
N SER A 171 8.19 -11.67 23.09
CA SER A 171 9.15 -12.69 22.69
C SER A 171 9.38 -12.80 21.18
N LEU A 172 8.50 -12.23 20.36
CA LEU A 172 8.65 -12.31 18.91
C LEU A 172 9.47 -11.13 18.36
N ARG A 173 10.11 -11.38 17.24
CA ARG A 173 10.89 -10.39 16.50
C ARG A 173 10.53 -10.45 15.01
N ALA A 174 10.73 -9.35 14.32
CA ALA A 174 10.64 -9.31 12.86
C ALA A 174 11.79 -10.14 12.26
N VAL A 175 11.45 -11.17 11.51
CA VAL A 175 12.42 -12.05 10.84
C VAL A 175 12.48 -11.64 9.37
N PRO A 176 13.67 -11.35 8.80
CA PRO A 176 13.79 -11.07 7.37
C PRO A 176 13.23 -12.23 6.54
N MET A 177 12.43 -11.90 5.52
CA MET A 177 11.84 -12.89 4.65
C MET A 177 12.77 -13.25 3.51
N GLU A 178 12.88 -14.54 3.25
CA GLU A 178 13.60 -15.06 2.09
C GLU A 178 12.64 -15.36 0.95
N LEU A 179 13.09 -15.20 -0.29
CA LEU A 179 12.29 -15.47 -1.50
C LEU A 179 11.80 -16.93 -1.57
N SER A 180 12.48 -17.84 -0.90
CA SER A 180 12.11 -19.26 -0.78
C SER A 180 10.88 -19.52 0.08
N HIS A 181 10.42 -18.52 0.87
CA HIS A 181 9.25 -18.70 1.72
C HIS A 181 7.99 -18.88 0.88
N PRO A 182 7.10 -19.84 1.23
CA PRO A 182 5.91 -20.17 0.43
C PRO A 182 4.95 -19.02 0.13
N ILE A 183 4.95 -17.95 0.92
CA ILE A 183 4.12 -16.76 0.67
C ILE A 183 4.47 -16.08 -0.68
N PHE A 184 5.71 -16.23 -1.15
CA PHE A 184 6.17 -15.65 -2.42
C PHE A 184 5.95 -16.57 -3.63
N ASP A 185 5.29 -17.72 -3.43
CA ASP A 185 4.93 -18.68 -4.48
C ASP A 185 3.55 -19.32 -4.22
N SER A 186 2.66 -18.58 -3.54
CA SER A 186 1.33 -19.11 -3.15
C SER A 186 0.34 -19.13 -4.31
N PHE A 187 0.45 -18.19 -5.24
CA PHE A 187 -0.36 -18.09 -6.45
C PHE A 187 0.51 -17.66 -7.64
N TYR A 188 1.26 -16.59 -7.46
CA TYR A 188 2.26 -16.12 -8.41
C TYR A 188 3.66 -16.39 -7.88
N ARG A 189 4.54 -16.85 -8.74
CA ARG A 189 5.95 -16.94 -8.42
C ARG A 189 6.57 -15.54 -8.45
N ILE A 190 7.00 -15.03 -7.30
CA ILE A 190 7.76 -13.79 -7.20
C ILE A 190 9.21 -14.07 -7.60
N ALA A 191 9.73 -13.28 -8.52
CA ALA A 191 11.08 -13.50 -9.06
C ALA A 191 12.18 -12.85 -8.21
N THR A 192 11.86 -11.79 -7.49
CA THR A 192 12.81 -11.02 -6.68
C THR A 192 12.10 -10.30 -5.54
N LEU A 193 12.82 -10.01 -4.47
CA LEU A 193 12.40 -9.08 -3.41
C LEU A 193 13.19 -7.77 -3.47
N ASP A 194 13.96 -7.54 -4.54
CA ASP A 194 14.76 -6.35 -4.72
C ASP A 194 13.95 -5.25 -5.42
N TYR A 195 13.06 -4.62 -4.66
CA TYR A 195 12.26 -3.50 -5.12
C TYR A 195 12.77 -2.19 -4.53
N ARG A 196 12.51 -1.08 -5.24
CA ARG A 196 12.67 0.28 -4.74
C ARG A 196 11.41 1.05 -5.02
N HIS A 197 10.75 1.51 -3.98
CA HIS A 197 9.60 2.39 -4.15
C HIS A 197 10.08 3.75 -4.70
N PRO A 198 9.47 4.28 -5.79
CA PRO A 198 9.94 5.50 -6.45
C PRO A 198 10.02 6.72 -5.53
N TYR A 199 9.10 6.85 -4.58
CA TYR A 199 9.07 8.00 -3.66
C TYR A 199 9.99 7.83 -2.46
N TYR A 200 10.06 6.65 -1.88
CA TYR A 200 10.87 6.45 -0.68
C TYR A 200 12.36 6.42 -0.98
N GLY A 201 12.74 6.00 -2.21
CA GLY A 201 14.14 5.88 -2.60
C GLY A 201 14.92 4.79 -1.84
N TYR A 202 14.32 4.18 -0.82
CA TYR A 202 14.89 3.08 -0.07
C TYR A 202 14.69 1.74 -0.80
N LYS A 203 15.55 0.80 -0.49
CA LYS A 203 15.34 -0.59 -0.87
C LYS A 203 14.24 -1.17 0.02
N SER A 204 13.23 -1.78 -0.61
CA SER A 204 12.17 -2.49 0.10
C SER A 204 12.74 -3.66 0.89
N ALA A 205 12.18 -3.92 2.06
CA ALA A 205 12.52 -5.05 2.90
C ALA A 205 11.25 -5.71 3.44
N PHE A 206 11.23 -7.03 3.39
CA PHE A 206 10.09 -7.82 3.80
C PHE A 206 10.45 -8.58 5.07
N TYR A 207 9.58 -8.47 6.08
CA TYR A 207 9.76 -9.18 7.35
C TYR A 207 8.51 -9.98 7.69
N GLY A 208 8.69 -11.07 8.42
CA GLY A 208 7.63 -11.89 8.96
C GLY A 208 7.65 -11.94 10.48
N TYR A 209 6.49 -11.94 11.12
CA TYR A 209 6.34 -12.38 12.51
C TYR A 209 5.83 -13.81 12.50
N PHE A 210 6.60 -14.71 13.05
CA PHE A 210 6.32 -16.15 13.07
C PHE A 210 6.04 -16.66 14.48
N GLU A 211 5.22 -17.69 14.59
CA GLU A 211 5.11 -18.44 15.85
C GLU A 211 6.50 -18.92 16.31
N ASP A 212 6.83 -18.64 17.56
CA ASP A 212 8.10 -19.00 18.19
C ASP A 212 9.36 -18.49 17.46
N ASN A 213 9.25 -17.43 16.66
CA ASN A 213 10.31 -16.91 15.79
C ASN A 213 10.86 -17.93 14.77
N ASP A 214 10.11 -18.98 14.45
CA ASP A 214 10.53 -20.01 13.53
C ASP A 214 9.87 -19.83 12.15
N PRO A 215 10.64 -19.50 11.08
CA PRO A 215 10.08 -19.32 9.72
C PRO A 215 9.41 -20.56 9.13
N LYS A 216 9.57 -21.73 9.75
CA LYS A 216 8.88 -22.97 9.36
C LYS A 216 7.50 -23.11 10.00
N LYS A 217 7.19 -22.27 11.00
CA LYS A 217 5.90 -22.22 11.65
C LYS A 217 4.98 -21.21 10.98
N ARG A 218 3.79 -21.04 11.52
CA ARG A 218 2.79 -20.12 10.97
C ARG A 218 3.29 -18.68 10.96
N LEU A 219 3.21 -18.05 9.81
CA LEU A 219 3.40 -16.62 9.65
C LEU A 219 2.15 -15.88 10.17
N LEU A 220 2.33 -15.05 11.16
CA LEU A 220 1.28 -14.26 11.82
C LEU A 220 1.03 -12.93 11.10
N ALA A 221 2.12 -12.34 10.60
CA ALA A 221 2.09 -11.04 9.94
C ALA A 221 3.19 -10.93 8.89
N ILE A 222 2.88 -10.29 7.78
CA ILE A 222 3.86 -9.82 6.79
C ILE A 222 4.04 -8.30 6.93
N VAL A 223 5.27 -7.84 6.77
CA VAL A 223 5.64 -6.42 6.90
C VAL A 223 6.37 -5.99 5.64
N ASN A 224 5.78 -5.06 4.90
CA ASN A 224 6.35 -4.43 3.71
C ASN A 224 7.04 -3.12 4.11
N TYR A 225 8.26 -3.21 4.62
CA TYR A 225 9.00 -2.06 5.08
C TYR A 225 9.75 -1.37 3.93
N ASN A 226 9.81 -0.04 3.94
CA ASN A 226 10.32 0.79 2.87
C ASN A 226 9.56 0.57 1.54
N ASN A 227 8.29 0.28 1.65
CA ASN A 227 7.41 -0.01 0.52
C ASN A 227 6.01 0.52 0.79
N ASP A 228 5.24 0.65 -0.29
CA ASP A 228 3.85 1.04 -0.28
C ASP A 228 3.15 0.29 -1.42
N LEU A 229 2.62 -0.89 -1.10
CA LEU A 229 1.92 -1.69 -2.10
C LEU A 229 0.57 -1.09 -2.47
N SER A 230 -0.06 -0.41 -1.51
CA SER A 230 -1.39 0.15 -1.70
C SER A 230 -1.41 1.35 -2.64
N ASP A 231 -0.35 2.15 -2.70
CA ASP A 231 -0.16 3.22 -3.70
C ASP A 231 -0.22 2.66 -5.13
N TYR A 232 0.42 1.51 -5.38
CA TYR A 232 0.36 0.87 -6.70
C TYR A 232 -1.05 0.39 -7.05
N TRP A 233 -1.82 -0.08 -6.07
CA TRP A 233 -3.20 -0.49 -6.29
C TRP A 233 -4.11 0.73 -6.47
N GLU A 234 -3.94 1.78 -5.66
CA GLU A 234 -4.74 3.00 -5.73
C GLU A 234 -4.66 3.65 -7.12
N PHE A 235 -3.46 3.75 -7.67
CA PHE A 235 -3.23 4.46 -8.93
C PHE A 235 -3.09 3.56 -10.15
N SER A 236 -3.41 2.26 -10.05
CA SER A 236 -3.29 1.31 -11.15
C SER A 236 -4.20 1.63 -12.35
N ASP A 237 -5.37 2.19 -12.11
CA ASP A 237 -6.37 2.53 -13.13
C ASP A 237 -6.09 3.87 -13.85
N VAL A 238 -5.15 4.66 -13.35
CA VAL A 238 -4.72 5.93 -13.99
C VAL A 238 -3.30 5.88 -14.53
N GLY A 239 -2.58 4.77 -14.33
CA GLY A 239 -1.24 4.58 -14.89
C GLY A 239 -0.18 5.51 -14.29
N MET A 240 -0.30 5.86 -13.01
CA MET A 240 0.65 6.73 -12.33
C MET A 240 2.02 6.06 -12.16
N TYR A 241 2.03 4.77 -11.91
CA TYR A 241 3.22 3.94 -11.78
C TYR A 241 3.49 3.11 -13.03
N PRO A 242 4.75 2.71 -13.28
CA PRO A 242 5.06 1.73 -14.32
C PRO A 242 4.24 0.44 -14.14
N LEU A 243 3.75 -0.10 -15.25
CA LEU A 243 2.86 -1.26 -15.25
C LEU A 243 3.49 -2.50 -14.61
N ASP A 244 4.78 -2.72 -14.83
CA ASP A 244 5.53 -3.82 -14.24
C ASP A 244 5.59 -3.73 -12.71
N MET A 245 5.81 -2.55 -12.15
CA MET A 245 5.79 -2.32 -10.70
C MET A 245 4.40 -2.55 -10.11
N SER A 246 3.35 -2.01 -10.74
CA SER A 246 1.97 -2.23 -10.30
C SER A 246 1.60 -3.72 -10.36
N ASN A 247 2.03 -4.44 -11.40
CA ASN A 247 1.81 -5.88 -11.50
C ASN A 247 2.50 -6.66 -10.38
N GLU A 248 3.74 -6.32 -10.03
CA GLU A 248 4.44 -6.98 -8.93
C GLU A 248 3.77 -6.70 -7.58
N ALA A 249 3.28 -5.48 -7.34
CA ALA A 249 2.51 -5.16 -6.14
C ALA A 249 1.20 -5.97 -6.05
N TYR A 250 0.49 -6.15 -7.17
CA TYR A 250 -0.68 -7.04 -7.22
C TYR A 250 -0.31 -8.49 -6.94
N LYS A 251 0.76 -9.01 -7.55
CA LYS A 251 1.21 -10.40 -7.30
C LYS A 251 1.54 -10.64 -5.83
N LEU A 252 2.24 -9.70 -5.18
CA LEU A 252 2.54 -9.78 -3.74
C LEU A 252 1.26 -9.81 -2.91
N GLY A 253 0.35 -8.86 -3.12
CA GLY A 253 -0.90 -8.81 -2.37
C GLY A 253 -1.78 -10.05 -2.57
N ILE A 254 -1.90 -10.54 -3.81
CA ILE A 254 -2.66 -11.77 -4.11
C ILE A 254 -2.03 -12.98 -3.42
N ASN A 255 -0.71 -13.09 -3.46
CA ASN A 255 0.01 -14.14 -2.74
C ASN A 255 -0.25 -14.10 -1.23
N TYR A 256 -0.27 -12.92 -0.62
CA TYR A 256 -0.56 -12.77 0.80
C TYR A 256 -1.98 -13.26 1.14
N PHE A 257 -2.95 -12.92 0.31
CA PHE A 257 -4.32 -13.39 0.49
C PHE A 257 -4.44 -14.90 0.32
N VAL A 258 -3.90 -15.46 -0.76
CA VAL A 258 -3.94 -16.90 -1.00
C VAL A 258 -3.22 -17.65 0.11
N TYR A 259 -2.04 -17.18 0.52
CA TYR A 259 -1.29 -17.78 1.63
C TYR A 259 -2.11 -17.79 2.92
N ALA A 260 -2.68 -16.64 3.32
CA ALA A 260 -3.44 -16.53 4.56
C ALA A 260 -4.72 -17.38 4.59
N LEU A 261 -5.32 -17.65 3.44
CA LEU A 261 -6.53 -18.45 3.31
C LEU A 261 -6.27 -19.96 3.21
N THR A 262 -5.05 -20.37 2.94
CA THR A 262 -4.70 -21.78 2.65
C THR A 262 -3.72 -22.42 3.65
N ARG A 263 -3.22 -21.66 4.63
CA ARG A 263 -2.16 -22.11 5.57
C ARG A 263 -2.59 -22.07 7.02
#